data_8e6003998004d2d8190e145dddf51300
#
_entry.id   8e6003998004d2d8190e145dddf51300
#
_cell.length_a   1.000
_cell.length_b   1.000
_cell.length_c   1.000
_cell.angle_alpha   90.00
_cell.angle_beta   90.00
_cell.angle_gamma   90.00
#
_symmetry.space_group_name_H-M   'P 1'
#
loop_
_entity.id
_entity.type
_entity.pdbx_description
1 polymer ?
#
loop_
_entity_poly.entity_id
_entity_poly.type
_entity_poly.pdbx_seq_one_letter_code
_entity_poly.pdbx_strand_id
1 'polypeptide(L)'
;MSVKPKQFTGRIHRLYDKKYTILVYDYVDVHIPMFDRMYGKRLKAYKESGYELISDTNGIKSESQISQSIYDASNYYDAYVQDLIQAKKNIIVSSPSLSCDRVLEFTKLVKEKMESGVEVTIVSWMPDKIRFGSSNYRMQLLEEMRQSGFYLKSAEDNCEHFAIIDQEIVWYGNINLLGKQDVEDHIMRIQSKEIASELMEMTFGNSLYNYLNNF
;
A
#
# COMPACT_ATOMS: atom_id res chain seq x y z
N MET A 1 17.52 20.95 -4.59
CA MET A 1 18.40 21.78 -3.75
C MET A 1 18.41 21.23 -2.34
N SER A 2 19.52 20.63 -1.90
CA SER A 2 19.65 20.11 -0.53
C SER A 2 20.00 21.28 0.40
N VAL A 3 19.03 21.76 1.15
CA VAL A 3 19.27 22.82 2.17
C VAL A 3 19.98 22.16 3.34
N LYS A 4 21.20 22.64 3.64
CA LYS A 4 22.03 22.07 4.71
C LYS A 4 21.40 22.36 6.09
N PRO A 5 21.26 21.39 7.00
CA PRO A 5 20.69 21.59 8.35
C PRO A 5 21.31 22.79 9.10
N LYS A 6 22.61 23.02 8.95
CA LYS A 6 23.32 24.18 9.53
C LYS A 6 22.77 25.56 9.10
N GLN A 7 22.08 25.67 7.97
CA GLN A 7 21.48 26.95 7.53
C GLN A 7 20.16 27.23 8.27
N PHE A 8 19.37 26.21 8.59
CA PHE A 8 18.14 26.39 9.37
C PHE A 8 18.44 26.65 10.84
N THR A 9 19.29 25.82 11.44
CA THR A 9 19.66 25.97 12.84
C THR A 9 20.37 27.30 13.12
N GLY A 10 21.23 27.79 12.21
CA GLY A 10 21.90 29.09 12.35
C GLY A 10 20.94 30.30 12.37
N ARG A 11 19.74 30.19 11.78
CA ARG A 11 18.72 31.25 11.91
C ARG A 11 17.97 31.19 13.23
N ILE A 12 17.79 30.00 13.78
CA ILE A 12 17.09 29.78 15.04
C ILE A 12 18.00 30.17 16.22
N HIS A 13 19.31 30.08 16.04
CA HIS A 13 20.32 30.48 17.06
C HIS A 13 20.58 31.99 17.19
N ARG A 14 19.89 32.85 16.44
CA ARG A 14 20.03 34.29 16.63
C ARG A 14 19.69 34.67 18.04
N LEU A 15 20.61 35.40 18.70
CA LEU A 15 20.45 35.86 20.05
C LEU A 15 19.19 36.70 20.21
N TYR A 16 18.36 36.31 21.15
CA TYR A 16 17.20 37.06 21.59
C TYR A 16 17.09 36.91 23.11
N ASP A 17 17.06 37.99 23.83
CA ASP A 17 17.24 38.07 25.30
C ASP A 17 16.21 37.25 26.13
N LYS A 18 15.14 36.80 25.53
CA LYS A 18 14.06 35.98 26.16
C LYS A 18 14.04 34.51 25.69
N LYS A 19 15.10 34.03 25.05
CA LYS A 19 15.12 32.68 24.48
C LYS A 19 15.87 31.73 25.40
N TYR A 20 15.15 30.85 26.08
CA TYR A 20 15.74 29.91 27.06
C TYR A 20 16.00 28.53 26.45
N THR A 21 15.27 28.13 25.43
CA THR A 21 15.38 26.78 24.82
C THR A 21 15.04 26.84 23.32
N ILE A 22 15.74 26.05 22.55
CA ILE A 22 15.46 25.85 21.11
C ILE A 22 15.12 24.38 20.93
N LEU A 23 13.93 24.10 20.40
CA LEU A 23 13.49 22.76 20.05
C LEU A 23 13.42 22.63 18.52
N VAL A 24 13.99 21.55 18.01
CA VAL A 24 13.92 21.17 16.60
C VAL A 24 13.21 19.83 16.51
N TYR A 25 12.06 19.80 15.85
CA TYR A 25 11.34 18.58 15.56
C TYR A 25 11.75 18.08 14.16
N ASP A 26 12.35 16.91 14.12
CA ASP A 26 12.76 16.25 12.87
C ASP A 26 11.96 14.96 12.69
N TYR A 27 11.10 14.93 11.68
CA TYR A 27 10.29 13.76 11.35
C TYR A 27 11.08 12.84 10.44
N VAL A 28 11.19 11.59 10.83
CA VAL A 28 11.99 10.59 10.14
C VAL A 28 11.16 9.36 9.87
N ASP A 29 11.02 9.00 8.61
CA ASP A 29 10.51 7.71 8.23
C ASP A 29 11.67 6.70 8.20
N VAL A 30 11.87 6.03 9.34
CA VAL A 30 12.96 5.06 9.55
C VAL A 30 12.80 3.80 8.71
N HIS A 31 11.60 3.56 8.18
CA HIS A 31 11.32 2.37 7.37
C HIS A 31 11.82 2.52 5.93
N ILE A 32 12.11 3.74 5.49
CA ILE A 32 12.69 4.00 4.18
C ILE A 32 14.21 4.15 4.33
N PRO A 33 15.04 3.19 3.84
CA PRO A 33 16.48 3.18 4.06
C PRO A 33 17.21 4.45 3.58
N MET A 34 16.66 5.13 2.58
CA MET A 34 17.18 6.40 2.11
C MET A 34 16.97 7.53 3.12
N PHE A 35 15.78 7.61 3.72
CA PHE A 35 15.45 8.63 4.72
C PHE A 35 16.17 8.39 6.04
N ASP A 36 16.34 7.13 6.44
CA ASP A 36 17.15 6.77 7.60
C ASP A 36 18.62 7.21 7.43
N ARG A 37 19.24 6.94 6.26
CA ARG A 37 20.59 7.44 5.95
C ARG A 37 20.68 8.96 5.93
N MET A 38 19.65 9.64 5.43
CA MET A 38 19.59 11.11 5.44
C MET A 38 19.45 11.64 6.87
N TYR A 39 18.69 10.98 7.71
CA TYR A 39 18.54 11.30 9.12
C TYR A 39 19.88 11.15 9.87
N GLY A 40 20.60 10.06 9.67
CA GLY A 40 21.93 9.88 10.25
C GLY A 40 22.89 11.05 9.93
N LYS A 41 22.83 11.59 8.71
CA LYS A 41 23.59 12.79 8.33
C LYS A 41 23.11 14.05 9.05
N ARG A 42 21.80 14.22 9.23
CA ARG A 42 21.22 15.36 9.96
C ARG A 42 21.54 15.29 11.45
N LEU A 43 21.45 14.10 12.06
CA LEU A 43 21.83 13.88 13.47
C LEU A 43 23.27 14.31 13.76
N LYS A 44 24.21 13.98 12.86
CA LYS A 44 25.59 14.42 12.98
C LYS A 44 25.70 15.95 12.98
N ALA A 45 24.98 16.60 12.07
CA ALA A 45 24.98 18.06 12.00
C ALA A 45 24.32 18.73 13.22
N TYR A 46 23.27 18.12 13.79
CA TYR A 46 22.63 18.60 15.03
C TYR A 46 23.58 18.48 16.22
N LYS A 47 24.25 17.34 16.40
CA LYS A 47 25.26 17.14 17.45
C LYS A 47 26.41 18.13 17.33
N GLU A 48 26.92 18.36 16.11
CA GLU A 48 27.97 19.37 15.87
C GLU A 48 27.52 20.81 16.19
N SER A 49 26.20 21.05 16.16
CA SER A 49 25.58 22.34 16.48
C SER A 49 25.15 22.47 17.94
N GLY A 50 25.50 21.47 18.78
CA GLY A 50 25.24 21.50 20.24
C GLY A 50 23.83 21.09 20.65
N TYR A 51 23.05 20.43 19.75
CA TYR A 51 21.73 19.89 20.10
C TYR A 51 21.85 18.55 20.81
N GLU A 52 21.09 18.39 21.87
CA GLU A 52 20.88 17.11 22.56
C GLU A 52 19.62 16.42 22.00
N LEU A 53 19.69 15.10 21.86
CA LEU A 53 18.57 14.29 21.42
C LEU A 53 17.64 14.04 22.61
N ILE A 54 16.44 14.61 22.55
CA ILE A 54 15.37 14.29 23.50
C ILE A 54 14.57 13.15 22.88
N SER A 55 14.79 11.92 23.31
CA SER A 55 13.91 10.82 22.98
C SER A 55 12.75 10.84 23.97
N ASP A 56 11.60 11.35 23.56
CA ASP A 56 10.34 11.17 24.28
C ASP A 56 9.95 9.68 24.24
N THR A 57 10.52 8.90 25.13
CA THR A 57 10.09 7.51 25.36
C THR A 57 8.80 7.43 26.19
N ASN A 58 8.22 8.56 26.60
CA ASN A 58 7.08 8.62 27.51
C ASN A 58 5.87 9.38 26.94
N GLY A 59 5.41 9.07 25.71
CA GLY A 59 4.21 9.79 25.30
C GLY A 59 3.51 9.33 24.02
N ILE A 60 4.13 8.53 23.21
CA ILE A 60 3.44 7.90 22.10
C ILE A 60 3.59 6.39 22.29
N LYS A 61 2.65 5.77 23.00
CA LYS A 61 2.27 4.41 22.63
C LYS A 61 1.83 4.53 21.17
N SER A 62 2.73 4.22 20.27
CA SER A 62 2.38 4.00 18.87
C SER A 62 1.44 2.81 18.84
N GLU A 63 0.16 3.10 18.96
CA GLU A 63 -0.86 2.23 18.44
C GLU A 63 -0.61 2.14 16.94
N SER A 64 -0.37 0.91 16.49
CA SER A 64 0.01 0.51 15.15
C SER A 64 1.38 1.02 14.66
N GLN A 65 2.36 0.15 14.74
CA GLN A 65 3.50 0.22 13.84
C GLN A 65 2.95 0.07 12.42
N ILE A 66 2.72 1.18 11.73
CA ILE A 66 2.45 1.15 10.30
C ILE A 66 3.76 0.71 9.67
N SER A 67 3.89 -0.58 9.42
CA SER A 67 5.01 -1.12 8.66
C SER A 67 4.78 -0.74 7.20
N GLN A 68 5.35 0.38 6.79
CA GLN A 68 5.29 0.85 5.41
C GLN A 68 6.57 0.42 4.70
N SER A 69 6.40 -0.23 3.56
CA SER A 69 7.53 -0.61 2.71
C SER A 69 7.20 -0.27 1.27
N ILE A 70 8.19 0.26 0.55
CA ILE A 70 8.09 0.52 -0.89
C ILE A 70 8.87 -0.56 -1.61
N TYR A 71 8.22 -1.16 -2.59
CA TYR A 71 8.75 -2.22 -3.45
C TYR A 71 8.72 -1.78 -4.91
N ASP A 72 9.57 -2.36 -5.71
CA ASP A 72 9.54 -2.28 -7.16
C ASP A 72 9.10 -3.61 -7.79
N ALA A 73 8.96 -3.64 -9.11
CA ALA A 73 8.51 -4.82 -9.84
C ALA A 73 9.43 -6.04 -9.66
N SER A 74 10.69 -5.87 -9.22
CA SER A 74 11.65 -6.96 -9.04
C SER A 74 11.58 -7.62 -7.66
N ASN A 75 11.04 -6.96 -6.64
CA ASN A 75 11.16 -7.40 -5.25
C ASN A 75 9.85 -7.46 -4.44
N TYR A 76 8.71 -7.01 -4.98
CA TYR A 76 7.44 -7.02 -4.23
C TYR A 76 6.83 -8.41 -4.06
N TYR A 77 7.07 -9.30 -5.04
CA TYR A 77 6.28 -10.51 -5.23
C TYR A 77 6.33 -11.46 -4.02
N ASP A 78 7.52 -11.73 -3.48
CA ASP A 78 7.67 -12.64 -2.35
C ASP A 78 6.92 -12.14 -1.10
N ALA A 79 7.01 -10.83 -0.81
CA ALA A 79 6.30 -10.23 0.30
C ALA A 79 4.78 -10.23 0.09
N TYR A 80 4.33 -9.96 -1.14
CA TYR A 80 2.92 -10.01 -1.52
C TYR A 80 2.34 -11.42 -1.38
N VAL A 81 3.07 -12.43 -1.87
CA VAL A 81 2.67 -13.85 -1.73
C VAL A 81 2.56 -14.25 -0.26
N GLN A 82 3.49 -13.81 0.59
CA GLN A 82 3.43 -14.10 2.02
C GLN A 82 2.15 -13.51 2.66
N ASP A 83 1.78 -12.30 2.33
CA ASP A 83 0.53 -11.70 2.84
C ASP A 83 -0.70 -12.46 2.34
N LEU A 84 -0.74 -12.88 1.07
CA LEU A 84 -1.83 -13.70 0.52
C LEU A 84 -1.97 -15.05 1.24
N ILE A 85 -0.84 -15.73 1.50
CA ILE A 85 -0.84 -17.02 2.20
C ILE A 85 -1.29 -16.87 3.65
N GLN A 86 -1.06 -15.72 4.28
CA GLN A 86 -1.45 -15.46 5.66
C GLN A 86 -2.89 -14.96 5.81
N ALA A 87 -3.58 -14.65 4.71
CA ALA A 87 -4.97 -14.18 4.72
C ALA A 87 -5.91 -15.15 5.47
N LYS A 88 -6.86 -14.58 6.23
CA LYS A 88 -7.79 -15.33 7.10
C LYS A 88 -9.25 -15.02 6.81
N LYS A 89 -9.57 -13.86 6.24
CA LYS A 89 -10.93 -13.38 6.04
C LYS A 89 -11.24 -13.11 4.58
N ASN A 90 -10.58 -12.13 4.02
CA ASN A 90 -10.83 -11.71 2.66
C ASN A 90 -9.59 -11.16 1.95
N ILE A 91 -9.61 -11.24 0.63
CA ILE A 91 -8.62 -10.66 -0.28
C ILE A 91 -9.39 -9.89 -1.34
N ILE A 92 -9.09 -8.61 -1.51
CA ILE A 92 -9.62 -7.77 -2.57
C ILE A 92 -8.46 -7.36 -3.45
N VAL A 93 -8.54 -7.61 -4.76
CA VAL A 93 -7.53 -7.17 -5.72
C VAL A 93 -8.18 -6.32 -6.80
N SER A 94 -7.70 -5.10 -6.95
CA SER A 94 -8.09 -4.20 -8.02
C SER A 94 -7.00 -4.17 -9.10
N SER A 95 -7.37 -4.53 -10.31
CA SER A 95 -6.47 -4.68 -11.44
C SER A 95 -7.17 -4.28 -12.74
N PRO A 96 -6.83 -3.13 -13.34
CA PRO A 96 -7.48 -2.64 -14.56
C PRO A 96 -7.36 -3.60 -15.74
N SER A 97 -6.21 -4.26 -15.89
CA SER A 97 -6.01 -5.26 -16.92
C SER A 97 -5.72 -6.62 -16.31
N LEU A 98 -6.13 -7.66 -16.99
CA LEU A 98 -5.95 -9.05 -16.60
C LEU A 98 -5.14 -9.76 -17.67
N SER A 99 -4.14 -10.56 -17.28
CA SER A 99 -3.46 -11.51 -18.15
C SER A 99 -3.68 -12.94 -17.66
N CYS A 100 -3.80 -13.88 -18.60
CA CYS A 100 -4.10 -15.27 -18.27
C CYS A 100 -3.05 -15.87 -17.32
N ASP A 101 -1.79 -15.65 -17.60
CA ASP A 101 -0.70 -16.23 -16.81
C ASP A 101 -0.73 -15.74 -15.36
N ARG A 102 -0.94 -14.42 -15.17
CA ARG A 102 -1.02 -13.83 -13.83
C ARG A 102 -2.27 -14.26 -13.07
N VAL A 103 -3.41 -14.33 -13.76
CA VAL A 103 -4.66 -14.82 -13.16
C VAL A 103 -4.55 -16.28 -12.75
N LEU A 104 -3.97 -17.13 -13.60
CA LEU A 104 -3.75 -18.54 -13.28
C LEU A 104 -2.79 -18.73 -12.10
N GLU A 105 -1.70 -17.96 -12.06
CA GLU A 105 -0.75 -17.97 -10.96
C GLU A 105 -1.43 -17.54 -9.65
N PHE A 106 -2.14 -16.42 -9.66
CA PHE A 106 -2.90 -15.93 -8.51
C PHE A 106 -3.95 -16.94 -8.05
N THR A 107 -4.72 -17.52 -8.98
CA THR A 107 -5.73 -18.54 -8.65
C THR A 107 -5.11 -19.73 -7.91
N LYS A 108 -3.94 -20.19 -8.35
CA LYS A 108 -3.23 -21.30 -7.66
C LYS A 108 -2.81 -20.90 -6.26
N LEU A 109 -2.33 -19.68 -6.06
CA LEU A 109 -1.88 -19.17 -4.76
C LEU A 109 -3.02 -19.08 -3.75
N VAL A 110 -4.21 -18.60 -4.18
CA VAL A 110 -5.33 -18.36 -3.26
C VAL A 110 -6.29 -19.53 -3.15
N LYS A 111 -6.12 -20.60 -3.93
CA LYS A 111 -7.03 -21.74 -3.98
C LYS A 111 -7.27 -22.37 -2.61
N GLU A 112 -6.20 -22.72 -1.91
CA GLU A 112 -6.31 -23.33 -0.57
C GLU A 112 -6.96 -22.37 0.44
N LYS A 113 -6.76 -21.07 0.27
CA LYS A 113 -7.40 -20.05 1.11
C LYS A 113 -8.89 -19.99 0.84
N MET A 114 -9.30 -19.99 -0.41
CA MET A 114 -10.72 -20.03 -0.77
C MET A 114 -11.41 -21.32 -0.27
N GLU A 115 -10.74 -22.45 -0.38
CA GLU A 115 -11.23 -23.72 0.17
C GLU A 115 -11.35 -23.69 1.70
N SER A 116 -10.56 -22.85 2.38
CA SER A 116 -10.64 -22.63 3.84
C SER A 116 -11.63 -21.52 4.25
N GLY A 117 -12.35 -20.94 3.30
CA GLY A 117 -13.38 -19.92 3.55
C GLY A 117 -12.92 -18.47 3.42
N VAL A 118 -11.71 -18.21 2.92
CA VAL A 118 -11.28 -16.85 2.59
C VAL A 118 -11.97 -16.38 1.30
N GLU A 119 -12.61 -15.24 1.35
CA GLU A 119 -13.30 -14.68 0.19
C GLU A 119 -12.38 -13.83 -0.66
N VAL A 120 -12.42 -14.04 -1.97
CA VAL A 120 -11.56 -13.32 -2.92
C VAL A 120 -12.39 -12.54 -3.90
N THR A 121 -12.26 -11.21 -3.86
CA THR A 121 -12.93 -10.27 -4.76
C THR A 121 -11.94 -9.65 -5.73
N ILE A 122 -12.28 -9.68 -7.02
CA ILE A 122 -11.52 -9.02 -8.07
C ILE A 122 -12.32 -7.84 -8.61
N VAL A 123 -11.72 -6.65 -8.54
CA VAL A 123 -12.25 -5.42 -9.12
C VAL A 123 -11.52 -5.16 -10.44
N SER A 124 -12.24 -5.07 -11.53
CA SER A 124 -11.62 -4.88 -12.84
C SER A 124 -12.60 -4.24 -13.83
N TRP A 125 -12.08 -3.78 -14.96
CA TRP A 125 -12.92 -3.34 -16.06
C TRP A 125 -13.70 -4.50 -16.66
N MET A 126 -15.01 -4.38 -16.74
CA MET A 126 -15.87 -5.38 -17.41
C MET A 126 -15.94 -5.14 -18.93
N PRO A 127 -16.25 -6.18 -19.72
CA PRO A 127 -16.18 -6.13 -21.19
C PRO A 127 -17.02 -5.06 -21.88
N ASP A 128 -18.13 -4.66 -21.30
CA ASP A 128 -19.01 -3.60 -21.80
C ASP A 128 -18.34 -2.22 -21.84
N LYS A 129 -17.32 -2.00 -21.00
CA LYS A 129 -16.53 -0.76 -20.94
C LYS A 129 -15.23 -0.81 -21.76
N ILE A 130 -14.92 -1.96 -22.38
CA ILE A 130 -13.69 -2.16 -23.16
C ILE A 130 -13.95 -1.86 -24.63
N ARG A 131 -13.41 -0.79 -25.12
CA ARG A 131 -13.70 -0.23 -26.46
C ARG A 131 -13.13 -0.98 -27.66
N PHE A 132 -12.33 -2.01 -27.66
CA PHE A 132 -11.83 -2.68 -28.88
C PHE A 132 -11.26 -4.09 -28.64
N GLY A 133 -11.73 -5.05 -29.43
CA GLY A 133 -11.01 -6.22 -29.98
C GLY A 133 -10.71 -7.42 -29.06
N SER A 134 -10.72 -7.29 -27.75
CA SER A 134 -10.37 -8.39 -26.82
C SER A 134 -11.54 -8.92 -25.97
N SER A 135 -12.74 -8.61 -26.37
CA SER A 135 -13.97 -8.89 -25.61
C SER A 135 -14.16 -10.39 -25.28
N ASN A 136 -14.01 -11.28 -26.27
CA ASN A 136 -14.29 -12.71 -26.08
C ASN A 136 -13.30 -13.40 -25.13
N TYR A 137 -12.00 -13.13 -25.29
CA TYR A 137 -10.98 -13.71 -24.44
C TYR A 137 -11.11 -13.25 -22.97
N ARG A 138 -11.35 -11.95 -22.78
CA ARG A 138 -11.52 -11.39 -21.42
C ARG A 138 -12.80 -11.89 -20.76
N MET A 139 -13.89 -12.04 -21.53
CA MET A 139 -15.13 -12.64 -21.04
C MET A 139 -14.92 -14.07 -20.57
N GLN A 140 -14.21 -14.86 -21.38
CA GLN A 140 -13.89 -16.24 -21.01
C GLN A 140 -13.06 -16.29 -19.71
N LEU A 141 -12.01 -15.46 -19.59
CA LEU A 141 -11.17 -15.39 -18.39
C LEU A 141 -11.98 -15.01 -17.14
N LEU A 142 -12.88 -14.03 -17.25
CA LEU A 142 -13.75 -13.63 -16.15
C LEU A 142 -14.73 -14.73 -15.75
N GLU A 143 -15.25 -15.48 -16.74
CA GLU A 143 -16.13 -16.61 -16.46
C GLU A 143 -15.41 -17.77 -15.79
N GLU A 144 -14.17 -18.07 -16.22
CA GLU A 144 -13.30 -19.06 -15.55
C GLU A 144 -12.99 -18.65 -14.11
N MET A 145 -12.74 -17.37 -13.85
CA MET A 145 -12.55 -16.85 -12.49
C MET A 145 -13.82 -17.02 -11.66
N ARG A 146 -14.99 -16.69 -12.20
CA ARG A 146 -16.27 -16.87 -11.49
C ARG A 146 -16.52 -18.34 -11.14
N GLN A 147 -16.27 -19.25 -12.08
CA GLN A 147 -16.39 -20.70 -11.84
C GLN A 147 -15.40 -21.21 -10.81
N SER A 148 -14.25 -20.55 -10.68
CA SER A 148 -13.25 -20.81 -9.64
C SER A 148 -13.62 -20.25 -8.27
N GLY A 149 -14.77 -19.56 -8.13
CA GLY A 149 -15.28 -19.03 -6.87
C GLY A 149 -14.90 -17.60 -6.54
N PHE A 150 -14.33 -16.84 -7.49
CA PHE A 150 -14.05 -15.42 -7.29
C PHE A 150 -15.31 -14.56 -7.35
N TYR A 151 -15.41 -13.58 -6.44
CA TYR A 151 -16.37 -12.50 -6.60
C TYR A 151 -15.82 -11.47 -7.57
N LEU A 152 -16.58 -11.12 -8.59
CA LEU A 152 -16.19 -10.16 -9.62
C LEU A 152 -17.00 -8.89 -9.50
N LYS A 153 -16.30 -7.75 -9.35
CA LYS A 153 -16.89 -6.41 -9.34
C LYS A 153 -16.42 -5.61 -10.54
N SER A 154 -17.36 -4.96 -11.22
CA SER A 154 -17.02 -3.98 -12.25
C SER A 154 -16.48 -2.69 -11.62
N ALA A 155 -15.33 -2.23 -12.08
CA ALA A 155 -14.88 -0.88 -11.80
C ALA A 155 -15.79 0.13 -12.51
N GLU A 156 -16.22 1.20 -11.81
CA GLU A 156 -17.15 2.19 -12.37
C GLU A 156 -16.41 3.19 -13.25
N ASP A 157 -15.71 4.15 -12.67
CA ASP A 157 -15.05 5.22 -13.43
C ASP A 157 -13.52 5.05 -13.44
N ASN A 158 -12.93 4.69 -12.30
CA ASN A 158 -11.51 4.44 -12.16
C ASN A 158 -11.27 3.02 -11.64
N CYS A 159 -10.23 2.38 -12.16
CA CYS A 159 -9.77 1.11 -11.64
C CYS A 159 -8.31 1.26 -11.26
N GLU A 160 -8.06 1.37 -9.98
CA GLU A 160 -6.71 1.57 -9.45
C GLU A 160 -6.01 0.23 -9.22
N HIS A 161 -4.69 0.28 -9.01
CA HIS A 161 -3.88 -0.89 -8.74
C HIS A 161 -3.68 -1.04 -7.24
N PHE A 162 -4.41 -1.96 -6.62
CA PHE A 162 -4.25 -2.25 -5.20
C PHE A 162 -4.65 -3.67 -4.84
N ALA A 163 -4.21 -4.12 -3.66
CA ALA A 163 -4.82 -5.23 -2.96
C ALA A 163 -5.08 -4.86 -1.50
N ILE A 164 -6.17 -5.38 -0.94
CA ILE A 164 -6.50 -5.29 0.48
C ILE A 164 -6.64 -6.72 1.01
N ILE A 165 -5.95 -7.03 2.10
CA ILE A 165 -5.94 -8.35 2.72
C ILE A 165 -6.41 -8.19 4.16
N ASP A 166 -7.44 -8.95 4.53
CA ASP A 166 -8.06 -8.99 5.85
C ASP A 166 -8.54 -7.63 6.38
N GLN A 167 -8.78 -6.66 5.48
CA GLN A 167 -9.15 -5.27 5.80
C GLN A 167 -8.10 -4.54 6.66
N GLU A 168 -6.85 -4.94 6.57
CA GLU A 168 -5.76 -4.40 7.38
C GLU A 168 -4.47 -4.15 6.58
N ILE A 169 -4.11 -5.05 5.66
CA ILE A 169 -2.92 -4.90 4.83
C ILE A 169 -3.33 -4.35 3.48
N VAL A 170 -2.72 -3.26 3.07
CA VAL A 170 -2.95 -2.58 1.79
C VAL A 170 -1.69 -2.60 0.96
N TRP A 171 -1.79 -3.09 -0.26
CA TRP A 171 -0.82 -2.93 -1.32
C TRP A 171 -1.36 -1.91 -2.31
N TYR A 172 -0.70 -0.77 -2.48
CA TYR A 172 -1.17 0.32 -3.34
C TYR A 172 -0.03 0.93 -4.16
N GLY A 173 -0.22 1.09 -5.46
CA GLY A 173 0.79 1.66 -6.33
C GLY A 173 0.39 1.62 -7.80
N ASN A 174 1.37 1.49 -8.70
CA ASN A 174 1.12 1.36 -10.13
C ASN A 174 1.44 -0.04 -10.67
N ILE A 175 1.89 -0.98 -9.83
CA ILE A 175 2.06 -2.39 -10.24
C ILE A 175 0.69 -3.02 -10.51
N ASN A 176 0.51 -3.52 -11.72
CA ASN A 176 -0.68 -4.29 -12.06
C ASN A 176 -0.56 -5.73 -11.56
N LEU A 177 -1.25 -6.04 -10.46
CA LEU A 177 -1.10 -7.32 -9.74
C LEU A 177 -1.56 -8.54 -10.55
N LEU A 178 -2.58 -8.38 -11.43
CA LEU A 178 -3.13 -9.45 -12.25
C LEU A 178 -2.91 -9.24 -13.77
N GLY A 179 -2.12 -8.25 -14.14
CA GLY A 179 -1.84 -7.90 -15.54
C GLY A 179 -0.35 -7.80 -15.83
N LYS A 180 -0.02 -7.16 -16.94
CA LYS A 180 1.36 -6.86 -17.30
C LYS A 180 1.92 -5.80 -16.36
N GLN A 181 3.19 -5.91 -16.08
CA GLN A 181 3.95 -4.99 -15.22
C GLN A 181 5.08 -4.37 -16.00
N ASP A 182 5.42 -3.14 -15.68
CA ASP A 182 6.57 -2.44 -16.22
C ASP A 182 7.71 -2.39 -15.17
N VAL A 183 8.94 -2.30 -15.65
CA VAL A 183 10.14 -2.32 -14.78
C VAL A 183 10.19 -1.11 -13.83
N GLU A 184 9.59 0.00 -14.24
CA GLU A 184 9.57 1.25 -13.48
C GLU A 184 8.40 1.32 -12.45
N ASP A 185 7.58 0.27 -12.38
CA ASP A 185 6.44 0.23 -11.47
C ASP A 185 6.86 0.02 -10.03
N HIS A 186 6.13 0.68 -9.12
CA HIS A 186 6.34 0.61 -7.68
C HIS A 186 5.04 0.35 -6.95
N ILE A 187 5.12 -0.29 -5.79
CA ILE A 187 3.98 -0.54 -4.92
C ILE A 187 4.38 -0.37 -3.46
N MET A 188 3.49 0.20 -2.67
CA MET A 188 3.64 0.32 -1.22
C MET A 188 2.85 -0.77 -0.52
N ARG A 189 3.44 -1.34 0.52
CA ARG A 189 2.75 -2.17 1.51
C ARG A 189 2.50 -1.35 2.75
N ILE A 190 1.26 -1.24 3.17
CA ILE A 190 0.81 -0.45 4.32
C ILE A 190 -0.02 -1.37 5.21
N GLN A 191 0.27 -1.40 6.50
CA GLN A 191 -0.58 -2.09 7.47
C GLN A 191 -1.38 -1.05 8.25
N SER A 192 -2.62 -0.82 7.82
CA SER A 192 -3.56 0.13 8.43
C SER A 192 -4.99 -0.23 8.08
N LYS A 193 -5.81 -0.39 9.11
CA LYS A 193 -7.26 -0.64 8.97
C LYS A 193 -8.00 0.60 8.47
N GLU A 194 -7.54 1.77 8.85
CA GLU A 194 -8.10 3.05 8.46
C GLU A 194 -7.96 3.24 6.95
N ILE A 195 -6.74 3.07 6.41
CA ILE A 195 -6.46 3.18 4.98
C ILE A 195 -7.20 2.08 4.20
N ALA A 196 -7.24 0.86 4.71
CA ALA A 196 -8.00 -0.23 4.10
C ALA A 196 -9.49 0.10 4.01
N SER A 197 -10.08 0.63 5.09
CA SER A 197 -11.49 1.03 5.13
C SER A 197 -11.79 2.18 4.16
N GLU A 198 -10.95 3.20 4.12
CA GLU A 198 -11.09 4.33 3.21
C GLU A 198 -11.02 3.90 1.74
N LEU A 199 -10.07 3.04 1.40
CA LEU A 199 -9.92 2.50 0.05
C LEU A 199 -11.10 1.59 -0.35
N MET A 200 -11.63 0.81 0.60
CA MET A 200 -12.85 0.03 0.39
C MET A 200 -14.07 0.93 0.16
N GLU A 201 -14.22 2.00 0.92
CA GLU A 201 -15.30 2.97 0.73
C GLU A 201 -15.23 3.65 -0.64
N MET A 202 -14.05 4.07 -1.07
CA MET A 202 -13.82 4.62 -2.41
C MET A 202 -14.18 3.62 -3.52
N THR A 203 -13.88 2.34 -3.31
CA THR A 203 -14.08 1.29 -4.33
C THR A 203 -15.51 0.78 -4.39
N PHE A 204 -16.16 0.62 -3.25
CA PHE A 204 -17.48 0.00 -3.14
C PHE A 204 -18.59 1.05 -2.94
N GLY A 205 -18.26 2.24 -2.44
CA GLY A 205 -19.20 3.33 -2.22
C GLY A 205 -20.44 2.89 -1.45
N ASN A 206 -21.62 3.24 -1.93
CA ASN A 206 -22.90 2.85 -1.32
C ASN A 206 -23.16 1.33 -1.28
N SER A 207 -22.39 0.54 -2.02
CA SER A 207 -22.48 -0.94 -1.99
C SER A 207 -21.60 -1.56 -0.90
N LEU A 208 -20.79 -0.77 -0.19
CA LEU A 208 -19.91 -1.25 0.88
C LEU A 208 -20.70 -1.91 2.01
N TYR A 209 -21.84 -1.32 2.39
CA TYR A 209 -22.70 -1.89 3.42
C TYR A 209 -23.18 -3.30 3.06
N ASN A 210 -23.59 -3.53 1.81
CA ASN A 210 -24.01 -4.85 1.34
C ASN A 210 -22.83 -5.83 1.23
N TYR A 211 -21.65 -5.31 0.86
CA TYR A 211 -20.43 -6.11 0.81
C TYR A 211 -20.03 -6.60 2.21
N LEU A 212 -20.00 -5.72 3.22
CA LEU A 212 -19.59 -6.07 4.59
C LEU A 212 -20.61 -6.94 5.35
N ASN A 213 -21.90 -6.86 5.01
CA ASN A 213 -22.96 -7.64 5.69
C ASN A 213 -23.21 -9.02 5.04
N ASN A 214 -22.53 -9.35 3.98
CA ASN A 214 -22.56 -10.70 3.39
C ASN A 214 -21.48 -11.63 4.00
N PHE A 215 -20.79 -11.15 5.04
CA PHE A 215 -19.74 -11.90 5.79
C PHE A 215 -20.20 -12.21 7.23
#